data_63b6bfb986815ec72cc3ba60083dc28a
#
_entry.id   63b6bfb986815ec72cc3ba60083dc28a
#
_cell.length_a   1.000
_cell.length_b   1.000
_cell.length_c   1.000
_cell.angle_alpha   90.00
_cell.angle_beta   90.00
_cell.angle_gamma   90.00
#
_symmetry.space_group_name_H-M   'P 1'
#
loop_
_entity.id
_entity.type
_entity.pdbx_description
1 polymer ?
#
loop_
_entity_poly.entity_id
_entity_poly.type
_entity_poly.pdbx_seq_one_letter_code
_entity_poly.pdbx_strand_id
1 'polypeptide(L)'
;MPGPGHVTAPDIAHVIPAPVQAAVPVRGGGSFPVRRIYCVGRNYAAHAREMGHDPDRELPFFFMKPADTLVTGGADMPYPTMTADLHHEMELVVALHSGGTDIAEADALSHVWGYAAGLDMTRRDVQGEAKKLGRPWDMGKGFDHSAPIGDMVPAAGVNPGRGGIELRVNGAVRQSSDLGMLIWSVPETIAFLSRLVRLEAGDLIFTGTPEGVAACVRGDVLEGTVKGVGTVQTQIV
;
A
#
# COMPACT_ATOMS: atom_id res chain seq x y z
N MET A 1 34.61 13.79 -2.52
CA MET A 1 34.63 12.70 -1.54
C MET A 1 34.02 11.48 -2.22
N PRO A 2 34.72 10.35 -2.38
CA PRO A 2 34.10 9.14 -2.91
C PRO A 2 33.04 8.66 -1.91
N GLY A 3 31.85 8.31 -2.42
CA GLY A 3 30.75 7.77 -1.61
C GLY A 3 31.15 6.45 -0.93
N PRO A 4 30.45 6.06 0.15
CA PRO A 4 30.75 4.81 0.85
C PRO A 4 30.60 3.65 -0.14
N GLY A 5 31.70 2.95 -0.39
CA GLY A 5 31.72 1.78 -1.24
C GLY A 5 30.68 0.76 -0.74
N HIS A 6 29.92 0.20 -1.66
CA HIS A 6 29.11 -0.99 -1.41
C HIS A 6 30.06 -2.09 -0.90
N VAL A 7 30.06 -2.30 0.40
CA VAL A 7 30.63 -3.52 0.97
C VAL A 7 29.66 -4.62 0.56
N THR A 8 30.03 -5.40 -0.45
CA THR A 8 29.33 -6.66 -0.74
C THR A 8 29.44 -7.50 0.53
N ALA A 9 28.28 -7.88 1.09
CA ALA A 9 28.26 -8.81 2.20
C ALA A 9 29.08 -10.05 1.82
N PRO A 10 29.91 -10.61 2.73
CA PRO A 10 30.62 -11.83 2.44
C PRO A 10 29.63 -12.91 1.99
N ASP A 11 30.09 -13.78 1.07
CA ASP A 11 29.31 -14.89 0.54
C ASP A 11 29.01 -15.88 1.67
N ILE A 12 27.96 -15.56 2.47
CA ILE A 12 27.55 -16.37 3.61
C ILE A 12 26.68 -17.50 3.07
N ALA A 13 27.15 -18.73 3.21
CA ALA A 13 26.36 -19.89 2.84
C ALA A 13 25.09 -19.96 3.72
N HIS A 14 23.92 -19.92 3.09
CA HIS A 14 22.65 -20.05 3.79
C HIS A 14 22.41 -21.50 4.21
N VAL A 15 21.93 -21.72 5.44
CA VAL A 15 21.59 -23.05 5.97
C VAL A 15 20.25 -23.58 5.44
N ILE A 16 19.43 -22.70 4.87
CA ILE A 16 18.21 -23.00 4.08
C ILE A 16 18.25 -22.13 2.80
N PRO A 17 17.50 -22.45 1.75
CA PRO A 17 17.37 -21.57 0.59
C PRO A 17 16.96 -20.16 1.02
N ALA A 18 17.60 -19.13 0.46
CA ALA A 18 17.22 -17.75 0.72
C ALA A 18 15.76 -17.51 0.29
N PRO A 19 14.96 -16.76 1.09
CA PRO A 19 13.62 -16.33 0.66
C PRO A 19 13.69 -15.60 -0.68
N VAL A 20 12.68 -15.80 -1.52
CA VAL A 20 12.55 -15.05 -2.77
C VAL A 20 12.32 -13.58 -2.46
N GLN A 21 13.07 -12.69 -3.11
CA GLN A 21 12.89 -11.25 -2.99
C GLN A 21 11.50 -10.87 -3.52
N ALA A 22 10.64 -10.30 -2.69
CA ALA A 22 9.37 -9.75 -3.12
C ALA A 22 9.62 -8.60 -4.11
N ALA A 23 8.87 -8.58 -5.21
CA ALA A 23 9.03 -7.55 -6.24
C ALA A 23 7.71 -7.28 -6.96
N VAL A 24 7.53 -6.05 -7.44
CA VAL A 24 6.38 -5.63 -8.25
C VAL A 24 6.83 -5.48 -9.70
N PRO A 25 6.10 -6.05 -10.68
CA PRO A 25 6.39 -5.82 -12.09
C PRO A 25 6.34 -4.33 -12.45
N VAL A 26 7.21 -3.93 -13.38
CA VAL A 26 7.26 -2.56 -13.89
C VAL A 26 6.70 -2.52 -15.30
N ARG A 27 5.79 -1.59 -15.57
CA ARG A 27 5.26 -1.37 -16.92
C ARG A 27 6.40 -1.02 -17.87
N GLY A 28 6.53 -1.76 -18.95
CA GLY A 28 7.61 -1.64 -19.92
C GLY A 28 8.80 -2.57 -19.66
N GLY A 29 8.77 -3.35 -18.59
CA GLY A 29 9.74 -4.41 -18.28
C GLY A 29 10.56 -4.15 -17.01
N GLY A 30 11.09 -5.24 -16.46
CA GLY A 30 11.80 -5.25 -15.19
C GLY A 30 10.88 -5.41 -13.99
N SER A 31 11.44 -5.27 -12.79
CA SER A 31 10.73 -5.37 -11.53
C SER A 31 11.32 -4.41 -10.50
N PHE A 32 10.45 -3.93 -9.60
CA PHE A 32 10.82 -3.09 -8.47
C PHE A 32 10.94 -3.98 -7.22
N PRO A 33 12.15 -4.15 -6.63
CA PRO A 33 12.34 -4.98 -5.44
C PRO A 33 11.72 -4.29 -4.22
N VAL A 34 10.94 -5.05 -3.42
CA VAL A 34 10.23 -4.50 -2.27
C VAL A 34 10.93 -4.86 -0.97
N ARG A 35 11.22 -3.84 -0.16
CA ARG A 35 11.86 -3.98 1.16
C ARG A 35 10.83 -4.05 2.28
N ARG A 36 9.97 -3.04 2.39
CA ARG A 36 8.91 -2.92 3.40
C ARG A 36 7.66 -2.31 2.78
N ILE A 37 6.51 -2.61 3.38
CA ILE A 37 5.23 -2.01 3.01
C ILE A 37 4.70 -1.28 4.24
N TYR A 38 4.59 0.04 4.14
CA TYR A 38 3.91 0.91 5.10
C TYR A 38 2.52 1.24 4.56
N CYS A 39 1.54 1.35 5.46
CA CYS A 39 0.17 1.73 5.12
C CYS A 39 -0.27 2.87 6.01
N VAL A 40 -0.94 3.87 5.44
CA VAL A 40 -1.48 5.02 6.18
C VAL A 40 -2.92 4.73 6.59
N GLY A 41 -3.20 4.79 7.87
CA GLY A 41 -4.58 4.62 8.35
C GLY A 41 -5.40 5.90 8.23
N ARG A 42 -6.66 5.80 7.75
CA ARG A 42 -7.67 6.89 7.75
C ARG A 42 -7.25 8.17 7.01
N ASN A 43 -6.74 8.04 5.82
CA ASN A 43 -6.21 9.18 5.06
C ASN A 43 -7.22 9.84 4.09
N TYR A 44 -8.51 9.49 4.17
CA TYR A 44 -9.59 10.18 3.46
C TYR A 44 -10.67 10.60 4.46
N ALA A 45 -11.09 11.88 4.41
CA ALA A 45 -12.04 12.43 5.38
C ALA A 45 -13.43 11.75 5.34
N ALA A 46 -13.91 11.40 4.16
CA ALA A 46 -15.17 10.69 4.00
C ALA A 46 -15.10 9.27 4.58
N HIS A 47 -14.01 8.54 4.32
CA HIS A 47 -13.77 7.23 4.91
C HIS A 47 -13.63 7.29 6.44
N ALA A 48 -12.94 8.30 6.98
CA ALA A 48 -12.85 8.50 8.43
C ALA A 48 -14.24 8.64 9.07
N ARG A 49 -15.14 9.42 8.46
CA ARG A 49 -16.55 9.57 8.92
C ARG A 49 -17.34 8.27 8.81
N GLU A 50 -17.22 7.53 7.70
CA GLU A 50 -17.86 6.22 7.50
C GLU A 50 -17.48 5.24 8.62
N MET A 51 -16.23 5.29 9.09
CA MET A 51 -15.71 4.47 10.17
C MET A 51 -16.00 5.04 11.57
N GLY A 52 -16.80 6.11 11.69
CA GLY A 52 -17.22 6.70 12.95
C GLY A 52 -16.16 7.56 13.65
N HIS A 53 -15.20 8.09 12.89
CA HIS A 53 -14.14 8.97 13.41
C HIS A 53 -14.35 10.42 12.95
N ASP A 54 -13.87 11.38 13.75
CA ASP A 54 -13.81 12.77 13.36
C ASP A 54 -12.79 12.93 12.24
N PRO A 55 -13.13 13.61 11.12
CA PRO A 55 -12.19 13.88 10.04
C PRO A 55 -11.20 15.00 10.35
N ASP A 56 -11.27 15.60 11.55
CA ASP A 56 -10.26 16.55 11.96
C ASP A 56 -8.86 15.93 11.80
N ARG A 57 -7.93 16.73 11.31
CA ARG A 57 -6.59 16.29 10.89
C ARG A 57 -5.77 15.79 12.08
N GLU A 58 -6.11 14.56 12.57
CA GLU A 58 -5.26 13.84 13.50
C GLU A 58 -3.89 13.57 12.88
N LEU A 59 -2.87 13.36 13.72
CA LEU A 59 -1.57 12.92 13.22
C LEU A 59 -1.72 11.60 12.46
N PRO A 60 -1.01 11.44 11.34
CA PRO A 60 -1.09 10.20 10.57
C PRO A 60 -0.56 9.04 11.42
N PHE A 61 -1.22 7.92 11.38
CA PHE A 61 -0.71 6.70 11.96
C PHE A 61 -0.46 5.64 10.89
N PHE A 62 0.47 4.74 11.19
CA PHE A 62 0.93 3.76 10.23
C PHE A 62 0.82 2.35 10.81
N PHE A 63 0.61 1.41 9.92
CA PHE A 63 0.78 -0.02 10.16
C PHE A 63 1.57 -0.60 8.99
N MET A 64 1.92 -1.87 9.08
CA MET A 64 2.74 -2.51 8.06
C MET A 64 2.08 -3.77 7.52
N LYS A 65 2.44 -4.10 6.27
CA LYS A 65 2.27 -5.43 5.70
C LYS A 65 3.65 -6.01 5.42
N PRO A 66 3.88 -7.31 5.67
CA PRO A 66 5.08 -8.00 5.20
C PRO A 66 5.21 -7.90 3.66
N ALA A 67 6.42 -7.81 3.14
CA ALA A 67 6.64 -7.66 1.70
C ALA A 67 6.17 -8.88 0.88
N ASP A 68 6.14 -10.05 1.48
CA ASP A 68 5.67 -11.31 0.88
C ASP A 68 4.15 -11.45 0.84
N THR A 69 3.39 -10.47 1.33
CA THR A 69 1.93 -10.42 1.19
C THR A 69 1.46 -9.92 -0.18
N LEU A 70 2.39 -9.51 -1.05
CA LEU A 70 2.08 -8.98 -2.38
C LEU A 70 1.46 -10.07 -3.29
N VAL A 71 0.41 -9.66 -4.02
CA VAL A 71 -0.16 -10.42 -5.14
C VAL A 71 -0.01 -9.58 -6.40
N THR A 72 0.74 -10.06 -7.38
CA THR A 72 1.11 -9.33 -8.59
C THR A 72 0.61 -10.01 -9.86
N GLY A 73 0.63 -9.29 -10.99
CA GLY A 73 0.32 -9.87 -12.30
C GLY A 73 -1.16 -10.30 -12.47
N GLY A 74 -2.06 -9.76 -11.66
CA GLY A 74 -3.48 -10.14 -11.71
C GLY A 74 -3.77 -11.54 -11.17
N ALA A 75 -2.88 -12.13 -10.38
CA ALA A 75 -3.08 -13.44 -9.77
C ALA A 75 -4.27 -13.43 -8.81
N ASP A 76 -4.90 -14.59 -8.65
CA ASP A 76 -6.01 -14.80 -7.73
C ASP A 76 -5.54 -14.65 -6.27
N MET A 77 -6.42 -14.11 -5.45
CA MET A 77 -6.21 -14.00 -4.01
C MET A 77 -7.04 -15.06 -3.28
N PRO A 78 -6.41 -16.02 -2.57
CA PRO A 78 -7.14 -16.95 -1.72
C PRO A 78 -7.91 -16.22 -0.63
N TYR A 79 -9.18 -16.59 -0.42
CA TYR A 79 -9.93 -16.07 0.73
C TYR A 79 -9.23 -16.49 2.03
N PRO A 80 -8.82 -15.56 2.89
CA PRO A 80 -8.00 -15.89 4.05
C PRO A 80 -8.76 -16.73 5.07
N THR A 81 -8.02 -17.55 5.82
CA THR A 81 -8.55 -18.25 7.00
C THR A 81 -8.81 -17.29 8.15
N MET A 82 -9.52 -17.74 9.18
CA MET A 82 -9.75 -17.00 10.43
C MET A 82 -10.44 -15.63 10.26
N THR A 83 -11.28 -15.51 9.22
CA THR A 83 -12.16 -14.36 9.03
C THR A 83 -13.45 -14.78 8.32
N ALA A 84 -14.52 -14.11 8.63
CA ALA A 84 -15.79 -14.17 7.89
C ALA A 84 -16.14 -12.80 7.26
N ASP A 85 -15.23 -11.81 7.37
CA ASP A 85 -15.48 -10.43 6.97
C ASP A 85 -14.21 -9.82 6.33
N LEU A 86 -13.92 -10.25 5.10
CA LEU A 86 -12.81 -9.75 4.28
C LEU A 86 -13.27 -8.49 3.53
N HIS A 87 -12.59 -7.37 3.70
CA HIS A 87 -12.88 -6.10 3.03
C HIS A 87 -11.80 -5.71 2.04
N HIS A 88 -12.22 -5.02 0.97
CA HIS A 88 -11.33 -4.31 0.04
C HIS A 88 -11.08 -2.88 0.51
N GLU A 89 -9.90 -2.34 0.21
CA GLU A 89 -9.52 -0.93 0.38
C GLU A 89 -8.64 -0.53 -0.82
N MET A 90 -9.18 0.27 -1.74
CA MET A 90 -8.45 0.72 -2.94
C MET A 90 -7.52 1.88 -2.60
N GLU A 91 -6.25 1.81 -3.04
CA GLU A 91 -5.22 2.78 -2.68
C GLU A 91 -4.26 3.13 -3.81
N LEU A 92 -3.73 4.35 -3.78
CA LEU A 92 -2.49 4.68 -4.47
C LEU A 92 -1.33 4.08 -3.67
N VAL A 93 -0.38 3.45 -4.37
CA VAL A 93 0.87 2.96 -3.79
C VAL A 93 2.04 3.77 -4.31
N VAL A 94 2.88 4.24 -3.39
CA VAL A 94 4.10 5.01 -3.67
C VAL A 94 5.31 4.10 -3.48
N ALA A 95 6.25 4.10 -4.43
CA ALA A 95 7.49 3.33 -4.37
C ALA A 95 8.70 4.25 -4.25
N LEU A 96 9.57 3.98 -3.29
CA LEU A 96 10.75 4.81 -3.03
C LEU A 96 12.02 4.20 -3.61
N HIS A 97 12.81 4.98 -4.39
CA HIS A 97 14.14 4.57 -4.87
C HIS A 97 15.28 5.00 -3.94
N SER A 98 14.98 5.83 -2.98
CA SER A 98 15.91 6.35 -1.96
C SER A 98 15.13 6.75 -0.72
N GLY A 99 15.81 7.13 0.33
CA GLY A 99 15.14 7.54 1.56
C GLY A 99 16.07 8.29 2.49
N GLY A 100 15.75 8.26 3.77
CA GLY A 100 16.46 8.97 4.83
C GLY A 100 15.64 8.99 6.11
N THR A 101 16.11 9.77 7.07
CA THR A 101 15.39 10.15 8.27
C THR A 101 15.12 11.65 8.22
N ASP A 102 13.98 12.10 8.76
CA ASP A 102 13.60 13.51 8.85
C ASP A 102 13.65 14.22 7.48
N ILE A 103 13.09 13.58 6.47
CA ILE A 103 13.01 14.11 5.09
C ILE A 103 12.10 15.34 5.11
N ALA A 104 12.58 16.47 4.58
CA ALA A 104 11.76 17.66 4.43
C ALA A 104 10.63 17.39 3.40
N GLU A 105 9.45 17.93 3.65
CA GLU A 105 8.29 17.76 2.75
C GLU A 105 8.61 18.22 1.32
N ALA A 106 9.35 19.33 1.17
CA ALA A 106 9.74 19.86 -0.13
C ALA A 106 10.63 18.89 -0.93
N ASP A 107 11.37 18.00 -0.27
CA ASP A 107 12.27 17.03 -0.88
C ASP A 107 11.63 15.64 -1.05
N ALA A 108 10.49 15.41 -0.42
CA ALA A 108 9.87 14.09 -0.32
C ALA A 108 9.64 13.40 -1.69
N LEU A 109 9.13 14.14 -2.67
CA LEU A 109 8.88 13.57 -4.00
C LEU A 109 10.16 13.23 -4.77
N SER A 110 11.30 13.78 -4.39
CA SER A 110 12.59 13.41 -5.02
C SER A 110 13.04 11.99 -4.66
N HIS A 111 12.44 11.38 -3.64
CA HIS A 111 12.68 10.00 -3.23
C HIS A 111 11.76 9.00 -3.94
N VAL A 112 10.72 9.47 -4.63
CA VAL A 112 9.73 8.61 -5.27
C VAL A 112 10.25 8.11 -6.62
N TRP A 113 10.31 6.78 -6.77
CA TRP A 113 10.59 6.11 -8.03
C TRP A 113 9.36 6.09 -8.93
N GLY A 114 8.19 5.79 -8.34
CA GLY A 114 6.97 5.62 -9.10
C GLY A 114 5.76 5.25 -8.25
N TYR A 115 4.69 4.85 -8.94
CA TYR A 115 3.39 4.60 -8.36
C TYR A 115 2.75 3.33 -8.91
N ALA A 116 1.83 2.74 -8.14
CA ALA A 116 0.95 1.66 -8.58
C ALA A 116 -0.46 1.84 -8.01
N ALA A 117 -1.42 1.11 -8.57
CA ALA A 117 -2.72 0.87 -7.96
C ALA A 117 -2.60 -0.36 -7.05
N GLY A 118 -3.16 -0.33 -5.84
CA GLY A 118 -3.09 -1.45 -4.91
C GLY A 118 -4.35 -1.61 -4.08
N LEU A 119 -4.48 -2.77 -3.44
CA LEU A 119 -5.58 -3.11 -2.53
C LEU A 119 -5.00 -3.45 -1.14
N ASP A 120 -5.42 -2.71 -0.10
CA ASP A 120 -5.13 -3.04 1.30
C ASP A 120 -6.23 -3.95 1.83
N MET A 121 -6.11 -5.26 1.53
CA MET A 121 -7.11 -6.24 1.96
C MET A 121 -7.07 -6.42 3.47
N THR A 122 -8.26 -6.48 4.07
CA THR A 122 -8.45 -6.38 5.52
C THR A 122 -9.37 -7.46 6.04
N ARG A 123 -8.93 -8.27 7.01
CA ARG A 123 -9.79 -9.08 7.87
C ARG A 123 -10.49 -8.15 8.85
N ARG A 124 -11.67 -7.65 8.49
CA ARG A 124 -12.33 -6.55 9.21
C ARG A 124 -12.76 -6.92 10.62
N ASP A 125 -13.26 -8.13 10.81
CA ASP A 125 -13.61 -8.70 12.11
C ASP A 125 -12.39 -8.79 13.05
N VAL A 126 -11.26 -9.31 12.56
CA VAL A 126 -10.00 -9.43 13.33
C VAL A 126 -9.45 -8.04 13.69
N GLN A 127 -9.44 -7.10 12.72
CA GLN A 127 -9.05 -5.72 12.99
C GLN A 127 -9.99 -5.04 13.99
N GLY A 128 -11.31 -5.28 13.88
CA GLY A 128 -12.33 -4.73 14.78
C GLY A 128 -12.13 -5.20 16.22
N GLU A 129 -11.81 -6.48 16.42
CA GLU A 129 -11.47 -7.01 17.74
C GLU A 129 -10.18 -6.40 18.29
N ALA A 130 -9.15 -6.30 17.44
CA ALA A 130 -7.89 -5.67 17.83
C ALA A 130 -8.10 -4.22 18.29
N LYS A 131 -8.91 -3.44 17.57
CA LYS A 131 -9.30 -2.07 17.96
C LYS A 131 -9.96 -2.01 19.33
N LYS A 132 -10.94 -2.89 19.59
CA LYS A 132 -11.67 -2.93 20.87
C LYS A 132 -10.76 -3.23 22.06
N LEU A 133 -9.74 -4.06 21.83
CA LEU A 133 -8.82 -4.52 22.87
C LEU A 133 -7.51 -3.71 22.93
N GLY A 134 -7.35 -2.66 22.13
CA GLY A 134 -6.11 -1.87 22.06
C GLY A 134 -4.89 -2.69 21.61
N ARG A 135 -5.11 -3.69 20.74
CA ARG A 135 -4.07 -4.57 20.20
C ARG A 135 -3.57 -4.09 18.83
N PRO A 136 -2.35 -4.48 18.41
CA PRO A 136 -1.85 -4.23 17.05
C PRO A 136 -2.78 -4.81 15.98
N TRP A 137 -2.76 -4.21 14.77
CA TRP A 137 -3.62 -4.61 13.65
C TRP A 137 -3.00 -5.67 12.73
N ASP A 138 -1.79 -6.13 13.03
CA ASP A 138 -0.97 -6.97 12.16
C ASP A 138 -1.73 -8.17 11.61
N MET A 139 -2.46 -8.91 12.47
CA MET A 139 -3.21 -10.10 12.03
C MET A 139 -4.45 -9.76 11.21
N GLY A 140 -4.97 -8.56 11.31
CA GLY A 140 -6.07 -8.06 10.49
C GLY A 140 -5.60 -7.46 9.16
N LYS A 141 -4.35 -7.01 9.07
CA LYS A 141 -3.79 -6.25 7.95
C LYS A 141 -2.63 -6.94 7.23
N GLY A 142 -1.73 -7.61 7.95
CA GLY A 142 -0.49 -8.20 7.44
C GLY A 142 -0.55 -9.71 7.26
N PHE A 143 -1.61 -10.23 6.66
CA PHE A 143 -1.78 -11.66 6.37
C PHE A 143 -1.39 -11.99 4.92
N ASP A 144 -1.17 -13.27 4.62
CA ASP A 144 -0.77 -13.76 3.30
C ASP A 144 -1.71 -13.24 2.21
N HIS A 145 -1.16 -12.80 1.09
CA HIS A 145 -1.88 -12.27 -0.08
C HIS A 145 -2.71 -11.00 0.19
N SER A 146 -2.46 -10.29 1.29
CA SER A 146 -3.26 -9.12 1.68
C SER A 146 -2.95 -7.83 0.94
N ALA A 147 -2.00 -7.84 -0.02
CA ALA A 147 -1.58 -6.66 -0.79
C ALA A 147 -1.57 -6.92 -2.32
N PRO A 148 -2.74 -7.14 -2.96
CA PRO A 148 -2.81 -7.14 -4.42
C PRO A 148 -2.35 -5.78 -4.97
N ILE A 149 -1.47 -5.81 -5.98
CA ILE A 149 -0.88 -4.61 -6.57
C ILE A 149 -0.74 -4.76 -8.09
N GLY A 150 -1.02 -3.68 -8.81
CA GLY A 150 -0.79 -3.60 -10.25
C GLY A 150 0.66 -3.26 -10.59
N ASP A 151 0.94 -3.19 -11.89
CA ASP A 151 2.26 -2.83 -12.38
C ASP A 151 2.67 -1.42 -11.92
N MET A 152 3.93 -1.30 -11.50
CA MET A 152 4.55 -0.04 -11.13
C MET A 152 4.81 0.82 -12.37
N VAL A 153 4.55 2.12 -12.28
CA VAL A 153 4.91 3.10 -13.31
C VAL A 153 5.88 4.15 -12.75
N PRO A 154 6.84 4.64 -13.56
CA PRO A 154 7.72 5.73 -13.14
C PRO A 154 6.94 6.99 -12.73
N ALA A 155 7.49 7.77 -11.79
CA ALA A 155 6.86 8.97 -11.28
C ALA A 155 6.71 10.09 -12.34
N ALA A 156 7.50 10.05 -13.40
CA ALA A 156 7.47 11.08 -14.44
C ALA A 156 6.08 11.19 -15.09
N GLY A 157 5.49 12.38 -15.02
CA GLY A 157 4.16 12.68 -15.58
C GLY A 157 2.97 12.27 -14.70
N VAL A 158 3.21 11.68 -13.54
CA VAL A 158 2.16 11.37 -12.54
C VAL A 158 2.06 12.50 -11.52
N ASN A 159 0.86 12.98 -11.26
CA ASN A 159 0.58 13.90 -10.16
C ASN A 159 -0.07 13.12 -9.01
N PRO A 160 0.63 12.86 -7.89
CA PRO A 160 0.06 12.09 -6.78
C PRO A 160 -0.97 12.86 -5.94
N GLY A 161 -1.16 14.15 -6.18
CA GLY A 161 -2.12 15.00 -5.48
C GLY A 161 -3.45 15.18 -6.20
N ARG A 162 -3.69 14.54 -7.34
CA ARG A 162 -4.97 14.59 -8.05
C ARG A 162 -5.12 13.49 -9.08
N GLY A 163 -6.34 13.09 -9.32
CA GLY A 163 -6.71 12.06 -10.29
C GLY A 163 -7.68 11.08 -9.68
N GLY A 164 -8.59 10.56 -10.48
CA GLY A 164 -9.59 9.62 -10.02
C GLY A 164 -8.97 8.33 -9.48
N ILE A 165 -9.52 7.85 -8.39
CA ILE A 165 -9.27 6.53 -7.80
C ILE A 165 -10.60 5.81 -7.70
N GLU A 166 -10.72 4.60 -8.25
CA GLU A 166 -11.97 3.85 -8.34
C GLU A 166 -11.73 2.36 -8.13
N LEU A 167 -12.65 1.70 -7.44
CA LEU A 167 -12.73 0.24 -7.36
C LEU A 167 -14.10 -0.24 -7.83
N ARG A 168 -14.08 -1.26 -8.66
CA ARG A 168 -15.25 -2.05 -9.05
C ARG A 168 -15.15 -3.45 -8.45
N VAL A 169 -16.27 -3.95 -8.00
CA VAL A 169 -16.44 -5.36 -7.62
C VAL A 169 -17.52 -5.93 -8.53
N ASN A 170 -17.18 -6.96 -9.30
CA ASN A 170 -18.05 -7.58 -10.30
C ASN A 170 -18.63 -6.52 -11.28
N GLY A 171 -17.80 -5.57 -11.71
CA GLY A 171 -18.17 -4.47 -12.61
C GLY A 171 -18.96 -3.33 -11.96
N ALA A 172 -19.46 -3.47 -10.74
CA ALA A 172 -20.16 -2.39 -10.02
C ALA A 172 -19.18 -1.51 -9.25
N VAL A 173 -19.28 -0.18 -9.38
CA VAL A 173 -18.48 0.78 -8.61
C VAL A 173 -18.80 0.64 -7.12
N ARG A 174 -17.75 0.46 -6.31
CA ARG A 174 -17.83 0.40 -4.84
C ARG A 174 -17.13 1.57 -4.18
N GLN A 175 -15.95 1.95 -4.67
CA GLN A 175 -15.21 3.11 -4.18
C GLN A 175 -14.94 4.05 -5.37
N SER A 176 -15.12 5.35 -5.18
CA SER A 176 -14.82 6.36 -6.21
C SER A 176 -14.51 7.69 -5.55
N SER A 177 -13.32 8.23 -5.78
CA SER A 177 -12.85 9.48 -5.19
C SER A 177 -11.77 10.12 -6.07
N ASP A 178 -11.06 11.11 -5.53
CA ASP A 178 -9.91 11.77 -6.16
C ASP A 178 -8.73 11.81 -5.18
N LEU A 179 -7.52 11.68 -5.68
CA LEU A 179 -6.29 11.74 -4.88
C LEU A 179 -6.13 13.08 -4.15
N GLY A 180 -6.75 14.16 -4.66
CA GLY A 180 -6.81 15.46 -3.97
C GLY A 180 -7.61 15.45 -2.68
N MET A 181 -8.34 14.37 -2.37
CA MET A 181 -9.11 14.20 -1.14
C MET A 181 -8.30 13.54 -0.01
N LEU A 182 -7.04 13.20 -0.25
CA LEU A 182 -6.12 12.74 0.80
C LEU A 182 -5.97 13.81 1.89
N ILE A 183 -6.14 13.42 3.16
CA ILE A 183 -5.93 14.29 4.33
C ILE A 183 -4.45 14.65 4.46
N TRP A 184 -3.59 13.65 4.34
CA TRP A 184 -2.14 13.75 4.29
C TRP A 184 -1.69 13.44 2.87
N SER A 185 -1.18 14.44 2.18
CA SER A 185 -0.62 14.30 0.84
C SER A 185 0.58 13.35 0.84
N VAL A 186 0.97 12.87 -0.34
CA VAL A 186 2.16 11.99 -0.47
C VAL A 186 3.42 12.63 0.11
N PRO A 187 3.75 13.92 -0.17
CA PRO A 187 4.91 14.57 0.45
C PRO A 187 4.84 14.60 1.98
N GLU A 188 3.71 15.02 2.55
CA GLU A 188 3.52 15.07 4.00
C GLU A 188 3.63 13.69 4.64
N THR A 189 3.07 12.66 4.00
CA THR A 189 3.14 11.27 4.45
C THR A 189 4.59 10.78 4.52
N ILE A 190 5.37 11.00 3.45
CA ILE A 190 6.80 10.62 3.41
C ILE A 190 7.57 11.38 4.49
N ALA A 191 7.38 12.70 4.60
CA ALA A 191 8.05 13.53 5.59
C ALA A 191 7.75 13.06 7.01
N PHE A 192 6.47 12.81 7.34
CA PHE A 192 6.09 12.35 8.66
C PHE A 192 6.62 10.94 8.97
N LEU A 193 6.45 10.00 8.05
CA LEU A 193 6.91 8.61 8.22
C LEU A 193 8.43 8.54 8.41
N SER A 194 9.21 9.37 7.69
CA SER A 194 10.67 9.42 7.80
C SER A 194 11.19 9.89 9.18
N ARG A 195 10.33 10.51 9.99
CA ARG A 195 10.62 10.88 11.39
C ARG A 195 10.40 9.73 12.34
N LEU A 196 9.56 8.77 11.97
CA LEU A 196 9.30 7.56 12.78
C LEU A 196 10.27 6.43 12.47
N VAL A 197 10.65 6.30 11.19
CA VAL A 197 11.53 5.23 10.70
C VAL A 197 12.47 5.78 9.63
N ARG A 198 13.63 5.16 9.47
CA ARG A 198 14.47 5.42 8.29
C ARG A 198 13.86 4.78 7.06
N LEU A 199 13.47 5.60 6.09
CA LEU A 199 13.03 5.15 4.77
C LEU A 199 14.24 4.78 3.90
N GLU A 200 14.05 3.82 2.99
CA GLU A 200 15.11 3.34 2.09
C GLU A 200 14.54 2.92 0.73
N ALA A 201 15.44 2.71 -0.24
CA ALA A 201 15.07 2.14 -1.52
C ALA A 201 14.34 0.81 -1.35
N GLY A 202 13.26 0.61 -2.10
CA GLY A 202 12.41 -0.57 -2.04
C GLY A 202 11.23 -0.44 -1.06
N ASP A 203 11.13 0.63 -0.27
CA ASP A 203 9.97 0.85 0.58
C ASP A 203 8.75 1.24 -0.27
N LEU A 204 7.61 0.63 0.05
CA LEU A 204 6.29 0.98 -0.49
C LEU A 204 5.47 1.69 0.58
N ILE A 205 4.63 2.65 0.14
CA ILE A 205 3.66 3.33 1.00
C ILE A 205 2.28 3.24 0.34
N PHE A 206 1.36 2.51 0.97
CA PHE A 206 -0.06 2.52 0.68
C PHE A 206 -0.66 3.76 1.34
N THR A 207 -1.31 4.62 0.56
CA THR A 207 -1.61 6.00 0.99
C THR A 207 -2.96 6.17 1.67
N GLY A 208 -3.69 5.09 1.88
CA GLY A 208 -5.04 5.13 2.45
C GLY A 208 -6.13 5.06 1.39
N THR A 209 -7.30 4.63 1.82
CA THR A 209 -8.45 4.32 0.98
C THR A 209 -9.58 5.33 1.14
N PRO A 210 -10.34 5.65 0.05
CA PRO A 210 -11.57 6.42 0.15
C PRO A 210 -12.73 5.60 0.76
N GLU A 211 -13.86 6.25 0.93
CA GLU A 211 -15.13 5.66 1.36
C GLU A 211 -15.64 4.57 0.41
N GLY A 212 -16.63 3.79 0.87
CA GLY A 212 -17.24 2.68 0.12
C GLY A 212 -16.56 1.34 0.35
N VAL A 213 -15.79 1.22 1.44
CA VAL A 213 -15.20 -0.04 1.89
C VAL A 213 -16.29 -1.06 2.21
N ALA A 214 -16.18 -2.28 1.68
CA ALA A 214 -17.20 -3.31 1.86
C ALA A 214 -16.61 -4.72 1.84
N ALA A 215 -17.42 -5.67 2.31
CA ALA A 215 -17.05 -7.08 2.31
C ALA A 215 -16.92 -7.65 0.90
N CYS A 216 -15.96 -8.55 0.74
CA CYS A 216 -15.76 -9.40 -0.43
C CYS A 216 -16.08 -10.85 -0.08
N VAL A 217 -16.53 -11.60 -1.07
CA VAL A 217 -16.77 -13.04 -0.96
C VAL A 217 -15.99 -13.80 -2.03
N ARG A 218 -15.90 -15.12 -1.87
CA ARG A 218 -15.31 -15.97 -2.92
C ARG A 218 -16.06 -15.84 -4.24
N GLY A 219 -15.32 -15.72 -5.31
CA GLY A 219 -15.84 -15.51 -6.67
C GLY A 219 -15.85 -14.03 -7.07
N ASP A 220 -15.72 -13.08 -6.13
CA ASP A 220 -15.68 -11.66 -6.47
C ASP A 220 -14.43 -11.33 -7.30
N VAL A 221 -14.62 -10.52 -8.34
CA VAL A 221 -13.57 -9.93 -9.16
C VAL A 221 -13.43 -8.46 -8.78
N LEU A 222 -12.24 -8.07 -8.33
CA LEU A 222 -11.89 -6.73 -7.91
C LEU A 222 -11.06 -6.07 -9.02
N GLU A 223 -11.49 -4.90 -9.49
CA GLU A 223 -10.81 -4.11 -10.53
C GLU A 223 -10.63 -2.68 -10.03
N GLY A 224 -9.43 -2.35 -9.58
CA GLY A 224 -9.07 -1.01 -9.11
C GLY A 224 -8.34 -0.21 -10.17
N THR A 225 -8.60 1.10 -10.24
CA THR A 225 -7.95 2.02 -11.19
C THR A 225 -7.51 3.29 -10.48
N VAL A 226 -6.28 3.71 -10.73
CA VAL A 226 -5.80 5.07 -10.41
C VAL A 226 -5.47 5.76 -11.71
N LYS A 227 -6.17 6.87 -12.00
CA LYS A 227 -6.03 7.62 -13.26
C LYS A 227 -4.60 8.14 -13.45
N GLY A 228 -4.01 7.82 -14.59
CA GLY A 228 -2.63 8.21 -14.95
C GLY A 228 -1.56 7.27 -14.37
N VAL A 229 -1.94 6.33 -13.48
CA VAL A 229 -1.05 5.32 -12.89
C VAL A 229 -1.31 3.95 -13.53
N GLY A 230 -2.48 3.37 -13.29
CA GLY A 230 -2.79 2.04 -13.81
C GLY A 230 -3.91 1.35 -13.07
N THR A 231 -3.92 0.03 -13.20
CA THR A 231 -4.96 -0.84 -12.65
C THR A 231 -4.36 -1.94 -11.78
N VAL A 232 -5.13 -2.41 -10.82
CA VAL A 232 -4.93 -3.66 -10.09
C VAL A 232 -6.15 -4.54 -10.31
N GLN A 233 -5.94 -5.81 -10.53
CA GLN A 233 -7.02 -6.79 -10.66
C GLN A 233 -6.68 -8.05 -9.87
N THR A 234 -7.67 -8.64 -9.21
CA THR A 234 -7.57 -9.94 -8.55
C THR A 234 -8.96 -10.57 -8.43
N GLN A 235 -9.04 -11.89 -8.41
CA GLN A 235 -10.25 -12.61 -8.06
C GLN A 235 -10.07 -13.26 -6.68
N ILE A 236 -11.11 -13.20 -5.85
CA ILE A 236 -11.14 -13.89 -4.55
C ILE A 236 -11.52 -15.35 -4.76
N VAL A 237 -10.65 -16.32 -4.44
CA VAL A 237 -10.86 -17.77 -4.66
C VAL A 237 -10.92 -18.56 -3.35
#